data_fb57f4992710c7cdad637891273a448c
#
_entry.id   fb57f4992710c7cdad637891273a448c
#
_cell.length_a   1.000
_cell.length_b   1.000
_cell.length_c   1.000
_cell.angle_alpha   90.00
_cell.angle_beta   90.00
_cell.angle_gamma   90.00
#
_symmetry.space_group_name_H-M   'P 1'
#
loop_
_entity.id
_entity.type
_entity.pdbx_description
1 polymer ?
#
loop_
_entity_poly.entity_id
_entity_poly.type
_entity_poly.pdbx_seq_one_letter_code
_entity_poly.pdbx_strand_id
1 'polypeptide(L)'
;MRLLKTNLLMTMIALCISVTVNAQIVIHGIVTDTEGPLMGATVAVKGSTGNTAGAITDMDGKYSIEVKSKKTILVFSYIGYTDQVVTVGDKKKIDVRLEMNHTQLDETVVIGYGVQQKSHLTGSISKLDGGSLTKAPVSDVTQALQGMMTGLTVSNETSEVGVTPSIRVRGTGSISAESSPLVIIDGFPVKGGLSQVNAADIKSVEILKDAASAAIYGSRAANGVILITTKQGTPEQPRYKFNFYQGFKYAYQLHDMMTSTDWFNLMQQEEALGGRPVMAQARSAAYLESLYGATDWQKEGLNDVATMTNVQFSVSGGKKDTKYFVSAAYMKDQGIMRSNTLDKVNFRAKLDTRFSKSVGFGVNFSGTYKRAERPRNNFIDFYRTPSFLPVYHNDITTALTGYSGFARGSHFNNIETPTGEVDEEGNPLTEKTSPFSSANNNPRSVMANTMRWSEDFQGLGNLYLTVELAKGLTFKTSNGFNVRFSPSYTYGNKNATKDGEASRATYFSNLYIDLLTENTLSYHLNLGS
;
A
#
# COMPACT_ATOMS: atom_id res chain seq x y z
N MET A 1 48.96 18.24 67.93
CA MET A 1 47.83 18.80 67.12
C MET A 1 47.59 18.13 65.72
N ARG A 2 48.54 17.40 65.14
CA ARG A 2 48.36 16.70 63.88
C ARG A 2 47.58 15.34 64.02
N LEU A 3 47.83 14.60 65.11
CA LEU A 3 47.18 13.30 65.37
C LEU A 3 45.66 13.40 65.66
N LEU A 4 45.23 14.53 66.28
CA LEU A 4 43.80 14.73 66.59
C LEU A 4 42.95 15.04 65.32
N LYS A 5 43.54 15.70 64.29
CA LYS A 5 42.88 16.02 63.03
C LYS A 5 42.74 14.81 62.14
N THR A 6 43.68 13.85 62.18
CA THR A 6 43.63 12.62 61.40
C THR A 6 42.58 11.65 61.92
N ASN A 7 42.43 11.55 63.24
CA ASN A 7 41.44 10.73 63.89
C ASN A 7 40.01 11.28 63.71
N LEU A 8 39.85 12.61 63.69
CA LEU A 8 38.57 13.26 63.42
C LEU A 8 38.15 13.09 61.95
N LEU A 9 39.11 13.09 61.00
CA LEU A 9 38.83 12.85 59.56
C LEU A 9 38.49 11.38 59.29
N MET A 10 39.18 10.44 60.00
CA MET A 10 38.84 9.02 59.89
C MET A 10 37.48 8.66 60.49
N THR A 11 37.07 9.27 61.58
CA THR A 11 35.73 9.08 62.16
C THR A 11 34.62 9.72 61.29
N MET A 12 34.90 10.83 60.63
CA MET A 12 34.00 11.49 59.74
C MET A 12 33.80 10.66 58.40
N ILE A 13 34.88 10.04 57.91
CA ILE A 13 34.83 9.12 56.76
C ILE A 13 34.13 7.81 57.15
N ALA A 14 34.33 7.28 58.36
CA ALA A 14 33.61 6.10 58.84
C ALA A 14 32.09 6.34 59.03
N LEU A 15 31.69 7.57 59.37
CA LEU A 15 30.28 7.96 59.52
C LEU A 15 29.59 8.19 58.15
N CYS A 16 30.34 8.52 57.09
CA CYS A 16 29.80 8.67 55.73
C CYS A 16 29.65 7.34 54.98
N ILE A 17 30.15 6.22 55.50
CA ILE A 17 29.98 4.87 54.96
C ILE A 17 28.86 4.13 55.73
N SER A 18 27.86 4.82 56.24
CA SER A 18 26.58 4.20 56.53
C SER A 18 25.86 3.95 55.20
N VAL A 19 26.30 2.88 54.49
CA VAL A 19 25.59 2.29 53.36
C VAL A 19 24.20 2.00 53.87
N THR A 20 23.21 2.72 53.34
CA THR A 20 21.81 2.37 53.48
C THR A 20 21.64 1.02 52.79
N VAL A 21 21.73 -0.06 53.53
CA VAL A 21 21.31 -1.38 53.10
C VAL A 21 19.81 -1.28 52.90
N ASN A 22 19.39 -1.00 51.67
CA ASN A 22 17.99 -1.17 51.29
C ASN A 22 17.73 -2.68 51.38
N ALA A 23 17.08 -3.14 52.43
CA ALA A 23 16.63 -4.50 52.56
C ALA A 23 15.64 -4.77 51.44
N GLN A 24 16.08 -5.43 50.40
CA GLN A 24 15.20 -5.92 49.33
C GLN A 24 14.28 -6.98 49.92
N ILE A 25 12.99 -6.82 49.74
CA ILE A 25 11.96 -7.74 50.20
C ILE A 25 11.70 -8.74 49.07
N VAL A 26 11.99 -10.01 49.27
CA VAL A 26 11.67 -11.07 48.32
C VAL A 26 10.25 -11.55 48.59
N ILE A 27 9.42 -11.45 47.58
CA ILE A 27 8.03 -11.98 47.56
C ILE A 27 7.99 -13.20 46.70
N HIS A 28 7.42 -14.24 47.19
CA HIS A 28 7.18 -15.50 46.47
C HIS A 28 5.71 -15.91 46.56
N GLY A 29 5.27 -16.76 45.67
CA GLY A 29 3.90 -17.28 45.67
C GLY A 29 3.62 -18.15 44.45
N ILE A 30 2.38 -18.51 44.29
CA ILE A 30 1.91 -19.34 43.17
C ILE A 30 0.79 -18.61 42.47
N VAL A 31 0.84 -18.60 41.13
CA VAL A 31 -0.25 -18.10 40.28
C VAL A 31 -1.00 -19.30 39.76
N THR A 32 -2.33 -19.33 39.98
CA THR A 32 -3.22 -20.43 39.59
C THR A 32 -4.43 -19.91 38.86
N ASP A 33 -5.14 -20.80 38.20
CA ASP A 33 -6.49 -20.57 37.69
C ASP A 33 -7.50 -21.56 38.24
N THR A 34 -8.57 -21.86 37.51
CA THR A 34 -9.58 -22.89 37.88
C THR A 34 -9.12 -24.31 37.60
N GLU A 35 -8.13 -24.52 36.76
CA GLU A 35 -7.63 -25.81 36.31
C GLU A 35 -6.31 -26.20 36.97
N GLY A 36 -5.56 -25.25 37.55
CA GLY A 36 -4.30 -25.51 38.24
C GLY A 36 -3.26 -24.39 38.17
N PRO A 37 -1.97 -24.73 38.37
CA PRO A 37 -0.88 -23.74 38.30
C PRO A 37 -0.70 -23.18 36.88
N LEU A 38 -0.52 -21.86 36.77
CA LEU A 38 -0.27 -21.17 35.49
C LEU A 38 1.24 -20.96 35.26
N MET A 39 1.80 -21.70 34.29
CA MET A 39 3.16 -21.49 33.79
C MET A 39 3.23 -20.30 32.83
N GLY A 40 4.26 -19.46 32.98
CA GLY A 40 4.48 -18.34 32.05
C GLY A 40 3.69 -17.07 32.37
N ALA A 41 2.98 -17.03 33.51
CA ALA A 41 2.33 -15.80 33.96
C ALA A 41 3.37 -14.75 34.35
N THR A 42 3.14 -13.50 33.98
CA THR A 42 4.04 -12.38 34.26
C THR A 42 3.64 -11.70 35.56
N VAL A 43 4.61 -11.48 36.45
CA VAL A 43 4.47 -10.72 37.69
C VAL A 43 5.36 -9.48 37.60
N ALA A 44 4.78 -8.30 37.49
CA ALA A 44 5.50 -7.05 37.29
C ALA A 44 5.18 -6.01 38.37
N VAL A 45 6.12 -5.12 38.66
CA VAL A 45 5.91 -3.96 39.53
C VAL A 45 5.20 -2.86 38.76
N LYS A 46 4.08 -2.36 39.24
CA LYS A 46 3.29 -1.29 38.60
C LYS A 46 4.10 -0.01 38.49
N GLY A 47 4.25 0.50 37.25
CA GLY A 47 4.93 1.78 36.99
C GLY A 47 6.44 1.69 36.79
N SER A 48 7.06 0.53 36.75
CA SER A 48 8.47 0.38 36.42
C SER A 48 8.66 0.21 34.91
N THR A 49 9.43 1.11 34.31
CA THR A 49 9.88 1.04 32.91
C THR A 49 11.31 0.49 32.89
N GLY A 50 11.49 -0.77 32.49
CA GLY A 50 12.82 -1.41 32.32
C GLY A 50 12.86 -2.87 32.72
N ASN A 51 13.86 -3.59 32.23
CA ASN A 51 14.05 -5.06 32.31
C ASN A 51 14.30 -5.65 33.73
N THR A 52 14.19 -4.89 34.82
CA THR A 52 14.66 -5.27 36.15
C THR A 52 13.55 -5.51 37.19
N ALA A 53 12.28 -5.46 36.85
CA ALA A 53 11.20 -5.51 37.85
C ALA A 53 10.06 -6.46 37.48
N GLY A 54 10.35 -7.61 36.91
CA GLY A 54 9.36 -8.64 36.61
C GLY A 54 9.90 -10.06 36.84
N ALA A 55 9.01 -10.98 37.19
CA ALA A 55 9.25 -12.42 37.25
C ALA A 55 8.24 -13.13 36.37
N ILE A 56 8.59 -14.33 35.90
CA ILE A 56 7.71 -15.23 35.16
C ILE A 56 7.54 -16.49 35.97
N THR A 57 6.32 -17.05 36.02
CA THR A 57 6.03 -18.27 36.76
C THR A 57 6.62 -19.51 36.07
N ASP A 58 7.12 -20.45 36.88
CA ASP A 58 7.63 -21.74 36.43
C ASP A 58 6.51 -22.76 36.12
N MET A 59 6.89 -24.03 35.86
CA MET A 59 5.94 -25.11 35.55
C MET A 59 4.93 -25.37 36.66
N ASP A 60 5.28 -25.09 37.92
CA ASP A 60 4.41 -25.22 39.08
C ASP A 60 3.64 -23.94 39.41
N GLY A 61 3.68 -22.93 38.52
CA GLY A 61 3.07 -21.61 38.72
C GLY A 61 3.79 -20.75 39.77
N LYS A 62 4.98 -21.17 40.28
CA LYS A 62 5.73 -20.45 41.29
C LYS A 62 6.48 -19.27 40.72
N TYR A 63 6.53 -18.17 41.47
CA TYR A 63 7.33 -16.99 41.13
C TYR A 63 8.10 -16.48 42.34
N SER A 64 9.16 -15.73 42.09
CA SER A 64 9.92 -14.98 43.09
C SER A 64 10.30 -13.63 42.52
N ILE A 65 9.97 -12.55 43.23
CA ILE A 65 10.23 -11.17 42.77
C ILE A 65 10.78 -10.34 43.91
N GLU A 66 11.80 -9.52 43.64
CA GLU A 66 12.37 -8.57 44.57
C GLU A 66 11.68 -7.22 44.50
N VAL A 67 11.27 -6.68 45.65
CA VAL A 67 10.58 -5.39 45.75
C VAL A 67 11.26 -4.49 46.74
N LYS A 68 11.25 -3.18 46.46
CA LYS A 68 11.97 -2.15 47.26
C LYS A 68 11.17 -1.66 48.46
N SER A 69 9.86 -1.90 48.53
CA SER A 69 9.01 -1.32 49.58
C SER A 69 7.75 -2.15 49.79
N LYS A 70 7.23 -2.18 51.01
CA LYS A 70 5.91 -2.74 51.34
C LYS A 70 4.74 -2.08 50.60
N LYS A 71 4.91 -0.86 50.10
CA LYS A 71 3.92 -0.13 49.30
C LYS A 71 3.96 -0.51 47.83
N THR A 72 4.85 -1.40 47.40
CA THR A 72 4.95 -1.85 46.03
C THR A 72 3.66 -2.56 45.63
N ILE A 73 3.20 -2.25 44.41
CA ILE A 73 2.01 -2.86 43.80
C ILE A 73 2.52 -3.84 42.74
N LEU A 74 2.13 -5.09 42.84
CA LEU A 74 2.38 -6.14 41.84
C LEU A 74 1.17 -6.28 40.92
N VAL A 75 1.44 -6.44 39.62
CA VAL A 75 0.46 -6.75 38.58
C VAL A 75 0.75 -8.16 38.09
N PHE A 76 -0.23 -9.02 38.20
CA PHE A 76 -0.20 -10.38 37.70
C PHE A 76 -0.98 -10.43 36.40
N SER A 77 -0.35 -10.83 35.30
CA SER A 77 -0.98 -10.89 33.98
C SER A 77 -0.62 -12.19 33.27
N TYR A 78 -1.59 -12.73 32.53
CA TYR A 78 -1.42 -13.86 31.65
C TYR A 78 -2.34 -13.75 30.43
N ILE A 79 -1.89 -14.24 29.27
CA ILE A 79 -2.67 -14.12 28.03
C ILE A 79 -4.01 -14.83 28.18
N GLY A 80 -5.11 -14.10 27.99
CA GLY A 80 -6.46 -14.65 28.14
C GLY A 80 -7.07 -14.56 29.54
N TYR A 81 -6.38 -13.89 30.47
CA TYR A 81 -6.84 -13.71 31.85
C TYR A 81 -6.97 -12.23 32.23
N THR A 82 -7.79 -11.95 33.23
CA THR A 82 -7.95 -10.58 33.78
C THR A 82 -6.76 -10.27 34.69
N ASP A 83 -6.10 -9.14 34.45
CA ASP A 83 -4.99 -8.67 35.29
C ASP A 83 -5.44 -8.49 36.73
N GLN A 84 -4.69 -9.08 37.69
CA GLN A 84 -4.87 -8.83 39.11
C GLN A 84 -3.78 -7.91 39.66
N VAL A 85 -4.20 -6.94 40.45
CA VAL A 85 -3.33 -5.94 41.07
C VAL A 85 -3.35 -6.13 42.59
N VAL A 86 -2.19 -6.44 43.16
CA VAL A 86 -2.05 -6.73 44.61
C VAL A 86 -0.97 -5.84 45.21
N THR A 87 -1.29 -5.20 46.35
CA THR A 87 -0.28 -4.46 47.15
C THR A 87 0.45 -5.44 48.05
N VAL A 88 1.77 -5.36 48.08
CA VAL A 88 2.64 -6.29 48.84
C VAL A 88 2.34 -6.27 50.34
N GLY A 89 2.31 -5.09 50.98
CA GLY A 89 2.09 -4.98 52.41
C GLY A 89 3.18 -5.69 53.24
N ASP A 90 2.74 -6.39 54.30
CA ASP A 90 3.61 -7.20 55.18
C ASP A 90 3.73 -8.68 54.74
N LYS A 91 3.13 -9.01 53.59
CA LYS A 91 3.12 -10.39 53.11
C LYS A 91 4.42 -10.75 52.40
N LYS A 92 5.05 -11.84 52.79
CA LYS A 92 6.19 -12.45 52.09
C LYS A 92 5.76 -13.49 51.05
N LYS A 93 4.53 -14.04 51.19
CA LYS A 93 3.93 -14.99 50.30
C LYS A 93 2.61 -14.42 49.78
N ILE A 94 2.46 -14.35 48.44
CA ILE A 94 1.25 -13.85 47.78
C ILE A 94 0.85 -14.85 46.69
N ASP A 95 -0.16 -15.65 46.99
CA ASP A 95 -0.76 -16.56 46.01
C ASP A 95 -1.91 -15.79 45.30
N VAL A 96 -1.98 -15.94 44.00
CA VAL A 96 -2.95 -15.22 43.15
C VAL A 96 -3.66 -16.23 42.26
N ARG A 97 -4.99 -16.11 42.23
CA ARG A 97 -5.81 -16.86 41.28
C ARG A 97 -6.28 -15.90 40.18
N LEU A 98 -5.84 -16.13 38.95
CA LEU A 98 -6.30 -15.36 37.80
C LEU A 98 -7.62 -15.96 37.29
N GLU A 99 -8.57 -15.10 36.97
CA GLU A 99 -9.82 -15.46 36.33
C GLU A 99 -9.66 -15.35 34.83
N MET A 100 -10.09 -16.35 34.06
CA MET A 100 -10.14 -16.25 32.61
C MET A 100 -10.94 -15.01 32.24
N ASN A 101 -10.31 -14.20 31.42
CA ASN A 101 -11.01 -13.06 30.83
C ASN A 101 -11.99 -13.61 29.79
N HIS A 102 -13.22 -13.94 30.22
CA HIS A 102 -14.33 -14.31 29.34
C HIS A 102 -14.83 -13.12 28.51
N THR A 103 -14.24 -11.93 28.68
CA THR A 103 -14.28 -10.92 27.65
C THR A 103 -13.33 -11.37 26.51
N GLN A 104 -13.63 -12.49 25.85
CA GLN A 104 -13.43 -12.52 24.42
C GLN A 104 -13.95 -11.17 23.97
N LEU A 105 -13.07 -10.31 23.50
CA LEU A 105 -13.50 -9.19 22.69
C LEU A 105 -14.26 -9.86 21.56
N ASP A 106 -15.59 -9.97 21.72
CA ASP A 106 -16.47 -10.47 20.69
C ASP A 106 -16.14 -9.66 19.47
N GLU A 107 -15.43 -10.27 18.55
CA GLU A 107 -14.94 -9.61 17.35
C GLU A 107 -16.17 -9.16 16.60
N THR A 108 -16.49 -7.90 16.77
CA THR A 108 -17.66 -7.29 16.14
C THR A 108 -17.35 -6.99 14.70
N VAL A 109 -18.23 -7.42 13.82
CA VAL A 109 -18.18 -7.15 12.38
C VAL A 109 -19.29 -6.17 12.03
N VAL A 110 -18.94 -5.14 11.31
CA VAL A 110 -19.94 -4.19 10.78
C VAL A 110 -20.58 -4.85 9.56
N ILE A 111 -21.88 -5.15 9.64
CA ILE A 111 -22.63 -5.70 8.52
C ILE A 111 -23.79 -4.77 8.23
N GLY A 112 -23.75 -4.17 7.04
CA GLY A 112 -24.78 -3.30 6.57
C GLY A 112 -25.08 -2.14 7.51
N TYR A 113 -26.28 -2.15 8.05
CA TYR A 113 -26.76 -1.08 8.93
C TYR A 113 -26.54 -1.37 10.43
N GLY A 114 -25.86 -2.45 10.78
CA GLY A 114 -25.63 -2.86 12.17
C GLY A 114 -24.25 -3.40 12.46
N VAL A 115 -23.96 -3.57 13.74
CA VAL A 115 -22.78 -4.25 14.25
C VAL A 115 -23.26 -5.57 14.83
N GLN A 116 -22.74 -6.68 14.32
CA GLN A 116 -23.04 -8.02 14.84
C GLN A 116 -21.77 -8.68 15.36
N GLN A 117 -21.93 -9.53 16.36
CA GLN A 117 -20.84 -10.35 16.85
C GLN A 117 -20.48 -11.40 15.80
N LYS A 118 -19.20 -11.63 15.56
CA LYS A 118 -18.71 -12.61 14.59
C LYS A 118 -19.24 -14.02 14.88
N SER A 119 -19.43 -14.33 16.16
CA SER A 119 -20.00 -15.58 16.63
C SER A 119 -21.45 -15.81 16.19
N HIS A 120 -22.19 -14.73 15.90
CA HIS A 120 -23.58 -14.79 15.43
C HIS A 120 -23.72 -14.83 13.91
N LEU A 121 -22.59 -14.79 13.18
CA LEU A 121 -22.59 -14.80 11.73
C LEU A 121 -22.41 -16.22 11.22
N THR A 122 -23.42 -16.73 10.55
CA THR A 122 -23.38 -18.02 9.86
C THR A 122 -22.62 -17.96 8.54
N GLY A 123 -22.25 -16.76 8.09
CA GLY A 123 -21.60 -16.50 6.81
C GLY A 123 -20.08 -16.60 6.83
N SER A 124 -19.49 -16.93 5.67
CA SER A 124 -18.03 -16.98 5.49
C SER A 124 -17.43 -15.58 5.34
N ILE A 125 -16.99 -15.01 6.47
CA ILE A 125 -16.36 -13.67 6.52
C ILE A 125 -14.87 -13.82 6.78
N SER A 126 -14.05 -13.11 5.98
CA SER A 126 -12.63 -12.91 6.27
C SER A 126 -12.41 -11.50 6.75
N LYS A 127 -11.65 -11.32 7.82
CA LYS A 127 -11.27 -10.01 8.39
C LYS A 127 -9.76 -9.88 8.44
N LEU A 128 -9.28 -8.70 8.10
CA LEU A 128 -7.88 -8.31 8.17
C LEU A 128 -7.76 -6.99 8.94
N ASP A 129 -6.85 -6.94 9.89
CA ASP A 129 -6.50 -5.71 10.60
C ASP A 129 -5.68 -4.77 9.69
N GLY A 130 -6.01 -3.48 9.72
CA GLY A 130 -5.36 -2.47 8.90
C GLY A 130 -3.86 -2.30 9.17
N GLY A 131 -3.38 -2.68 10.36
CA GLY A 131 -1.95 -2.69 10.68
C GLY A 131 -1.13 -3.61 9.78
N SER A 132 -1.73 -4.69 9.28
CA SER A 132 -1.09 -5.62 8.36
C SER A 132 -0.87 -5.03 6.96
N LEU A 133 -1.74 -4.12 6.53
CA LEU A 133 -1.66 -3.48 5.20
C LEU A 133 -0.46 -2.53 5.06
N THR A 134 0.05 -2.01 6.17
CA THR A 134 1.18 -1.06 6.16
C THR A 134 2.55 -1.73 6.22
N LYS A 135 2.60 -3.06 6.33
CA LYS A 135 3.86 -3.83 6.37
C LYS A 135 4.54 -3.92 5.01
N ALA A 136 3.74 -3.93 3.92
CA ALA A 136 4.25 -3.93 2.57
C ALA A 136 4.25 -2.51 1.98
N PRO A 137 5.37 -2.03 1.43
CA PRO A 137 5.45 -0.73 0.79
C PRO A 137 4.86 -0.80 -0.62
N VAL A 138 3.56 -0.61 -0.72
CA VAL A 138 2.82 -0.64 -2.00
C VAL A 138 2.07 0.67 -2.22
N SER A 139 1.89 1.04 -3.48
CA SER A 139 1.19 2.28 -3.86
C SER A 139 -0.33 2.17 -3.82
N ASP A 140 -0.86 0.93 -3.81
CA ASP A 140 -2.30 0.67 -3.82
C ASP A 140 -2.69 -0.35 -2.74
N VAL A 141 -3.78 -0.07 -2.01
CA VAL A 141 -4.32 -0.96 -0.98
C VAL A 141 -4.67 -2.33 -1.54
N THR A 142 -5.11 -2.38 -2.80
CA THR A 142 -5.45 -3.65 -3.48
C THR A 142 -4.23 -4.58 -3.54
N GLN A 143 -3.04 -4.03 -3.83
CA GLN A 143 -1.79 -4.80 -3.83
C GLN A 143 -1.45 -5.30 -2.42
N ALA A 144 -1.68 -4.47 -1.39
CA ALA A 144 -1.44 -4.87 0.00
C ALA A 144 -2.31 -6.06 0.45
N LEU A 145 -3.47 -6.27 -0.17
CA LEU A 145 -4.38 -7.37 0.14
C LEU A 145 -3.98 -8.70 -0.52
N GLN A 146 -3.05 -8.68 -1.47
CA GLN A 146 -2.64 -9.88 -2.20
C GLN A 146 -2.07 -10.95 -1.25
N GLY A 147 -2.66 -12.13 -1.27
CA GLY A 147 -2.25 -13.25 -0.41
C GLY A 147 -2.63 -13.14 1.07
N MET A 148 -3.25 -12.03 1.52
CA MET A 148 -3.57 -11.82 2.92
C MET A 148 -4.97 -12.31 3.32
N MET A 149 -5.86 -12.54 2.37
CA MET A 149 -7.25 -12.90 2.66
C MET A 149 -7.70 -14.11 1.82
N THR A 150 -8.27 -15.11 2.47
CA THR A 150 -8.77 -16.31 1.79
C THR A 150 -9.94 -16.00 0.88
N GLY A 151 -9.93 -16.53 -0.36
CA GLY A 151 -10.99 -16.33 -1.36
C GLY A 151 -10.94 -14.99 -2.08
N LEU A 152 -9.87 -14.20 -1.85
CA LEU A 152 -9.59 -12.98 -2.59
C LEU A 152 -8.46 -13.25 -3.59
N THR A 153 -8.71 -12.95 -4.86
CA THR A 153 -7.70 -12.98 -5.91
C THR A 153 -7.40 -11.56 -6.34
N VAL A 154 -6.14 -11.17 -6.28
CA VAL A 154 -5.63 -9.89 -6.77
C VAL A 154 -4.70 -10.18 -7.93
N SER A 155 -4.98 -9.61 -9.10
CA SER A 155 -4.17 -9.77 -10.30
C SER A 155 -3.64 -8.43 -10.77
N ASN A 156 -2.33 -8.34 -10.90
CA ASN A 156 -1.64 -7.21 -11.53
C ASN A 156 -1.41 -7.55 -13.00
N GLU A 157 -2.12 -6.89 -13.89
CA GLU A 157 -1.96 -7.09 -15.33
C GLU A 157 -0.70 -6.42 -15.87
N THR A 158 -0.24 -5.36 -15.20
CA THR A 158 0.96 -4.61 -15.56
C THR A 158 1.79 -4.27 -14.33
N SER A 159 3.09 -4.03 -14.54
CA SER A 159 3.99 -3.51 -13.50
C SER A 159 4.04 -1.97 -13.48
N GLU A 160 3.20 -1.29 -14.25
CA GLU A 160 3.12 0.17 -14.27
C GLU A 160 2.59 0.73 -12.95
N VAL A 161 3.27 1.73 -12.41
CA VAL A 161 2.78 2.41 -11.22
C VAL A 161 1.52 3.22 -11.53
N GLY A 162 0.60 3.27 -10.56
CA GLY A 162 -0.66 3.97 -10.71
C GLY A 162 -1.76 3.20 -11.45
N VAL A 163 -1.51 1.97 -11.90
CA VAL A 163 -2.54 1.05 -12.35
C VAL A 163 -3.14 0.35 -11.13
N THR A 164 -4.47 0.36 -11.02
CA THR A 164 -5.17 -0.35 -9.96
C THR A 164 -5.29 -1.83 -10.36
N PRO A 165 -4.83 -2.76 -9.51
CA PRO A 165 -4.98 -4.19 -9.78
C PRO A 165 -6.44 -4.62 -9.88
N SER A 166 -6.72 -5.64 -10.65
CA SER A 166 -8.03 -6.28 -10.65
C SER A 166 -8.21 -7.13 -9.39
N ILE A 167 -9.41 -7.07 -8.81
CA ILE A 167 -9.75 -7.79 -7.58
C ILE A 167 -11.00 -8.63 -7.81
N ARG A 168 -10.99 -9.88 -7.34
CA ARG A 168 -12.12 -10.82 -7.47
C ARG A 168 -12.31 -11.59 -6.18
N VAL A 169 -13.58 -11.86 -5.86
CA VAL A 169 -13.96 -12.70 -4.71
C VAL A 169 -14.55 -14.01 -5.25
N ARG A 170 -13.96 -15.15 -4.87
CA ARG A 170 -14.37 -16.50 -5.31
C ARG A 170 -14.35 -16.74 -6.83
N GLY A 171 -13.55 -16.01 -7.59
CA GLY A 171 -13.37 -16.22 -9.02
C GLY A 171 -14.23 -15.32 -9.91
N THR A 172 -14.44 -15.74 -11.15
CA THR A 172 -15.16 -14.96 -12.17
C THR A 172 -16.64 -15.34 -12.18
N GLY A 173 -17.51 -14.41 -11.84
CA GLY A 173 -18.97 -14.63 -11.80
C GLY A 173 -19.66 -14.51 -13.18
N SER A 174 -19.01 -13.88 -14.17
CA SER A 174 -19.56 -13.66 -15.51
C SER A 174 -18.44 -13.61 -16.55
N ILE A 175 -18.75 -14.04 -17.77
CA ILE A 175 -17.85 -13.99 -18.93
C ILE A 175 -17.88 -12.60 -19.57
N SER A 176 -19.02 -11.92 -19.55
CA SER A 176 -19.25 -10.66 -20.27
C SER A 176 -19.55 -9.46 -19.38
N ALA A 177 -19.89 -9.67 -18.09
CA ALA A 177 -20.16 -8.61 -17.15
C ALA A 177 -18.96 -8.36 -16.21
N GLU A 178 -18.91 -7.16 -15.61
CA GLU A 178 -17.90 -6.82 -14.61
C GLU A 178 -17.96 -7.79 -13.43
N SER A 179 -16.81 -8.37 -13.05
CA SER A 179 -16.68 -9.32 -11.95
C SER A 179 -16.08 -8.70 -10.69
N SER A 180 -15.97 -7.38 -10.63
CA SER A 180 -15.43 -6.65 -9.47
C SER A 180 -16.39 -6.71 -8.29
N PRO A 181 -15.90 -6.92 -7.06
CA PRO A 181 -16.73 -6.87 -5.86
C PRO A 181 -17.19 -5.44 -5.56
N LEU A 182 -18.29 -5.32 -4.85
CA LEU A 182 -18.77 -4.05 -4.32
C LEU A 182 -17.85 -3.60 -3.19
N VAL A 183 -17.28 -2.40 -3.28
CA VAL A 183 -16.47 -1.80 -2.22
C VAL A 183 -17.31 -0.83 -1.42
N ILE A 184 -17.27 -0.96 -0.09
CA ILE A 184 -18.00 -0.09 0.84
C ILE A 184 -17.00 0.49 1.84
N ILE A 185 -16.94 1.80 1.94
CA ILE A 185 -16.05 2.52 2.85
C ILE A 185 -16.90 3.25 3.89
N ASP A 186 -16.75 2.87 5.16
CA ASP A 186 -17.52 3.41 6.30
C ASP A 186 -19.06 3.43 6.05
N GLY A 187 -19.56 2.38 5.39
CA GLY A 187 -20.98 2.21 5.06
C GLY A 187 -21.42 2.82 3.73
N PHE A 188 -20.55 3.56 3.02
CA PHE A 188 -20.85 4.15 1.73
C PHE A 188 -20.31 3.30 0.55
N PRO A 189 -21.14 2.88 -0.42
CA PRO A 189 -20.68 2.15 -1.59
C PRO A 189 -19.88 3.05 -2.53
N VAL A 190 -18.71 2.61 -2.93
CA VAL A 190 -17.76 3.42 -3.70
C VAL A 190 -17.46 2.77 -5.04
N LYS A 191 -17.64 3.51 -6.13
CA LYS A 191 -17.19 3.13 -7.45
C LYS A 191 -15.74 3.58 -7.67
N GLY A 192 -14.86 2.67 -8.07
CA GLY A 192 -13.44 2.99 -8.33
C GLY A 192 -12.46 2.30 -7.39
N GLY A 193 -12.96 1.43 -6.50
CA GLY A 193 -12.14 0.46 -5.78
C GLY A 193 -11.40 1.00 -4.55
N LEU A 194 -10.43 0.22 -4.12
CA LEU A 194 -9.67 0.41 -2.88
C LEU A 194 -8.59 1.51 -2.99
N SER A 195 -8.23 1.92 -4.19
CA SER A 195 -7.16 2.90 -4.44
C SER A 195 -7.42 4.29 -3.85
N GLN A 196 -8.65 4.54 -3.40
CA GLN A 196 -9.11 5.82 -2.88
C GLN A 196 -8.76 6.05 -1.41
N VAL A 197 -8.45 4.99 -0.68
CA VAL A 197 -8.12 5.06 0.75
C VAL A 197 -6.63 4.85 0.94
N ASN A 198 -6.03 5.59 1.86
CA ASN A 198 -4.68 5.30 2.29
C ASN A 198 -4.68 4.06 3.19
N ALA A 199 -3.79 3.10 2.93
CA ALA A 199 -3.65 1.88 3.73
C ALA A 199 -3.49 2.16 5.24
N ALA A 200 -2.77 3.22 5.58
CA ALA A 200 -2.53 3.59 6.97
C ALA A 200 -3.75 4.22 7.67
N ASP A 201 -4.79 4.61 6.93
CA ASP A 201 -6.06 5.11 7.49
C ASP A 201 -7.10 3.99 7.69
N ILE A 202 -6.81 2.79 7.22
CA ILE A 202 -7.69 1.63 7.38
C ILE A 202 -7.54 1.05 8.78
N LYS A 203 -8.68 0.77 9.43
CA LYS A 203 -8.77 0.04 10.70
C LYS A 203 -8.92 -1.46 10.45
N SER A 204 -9.86 -1.85 9.56
CA SER A 204 -10.10 -3.23 9.17
C SER A 204 -10.61 -3.33 7.74
N VAL A 205 -10.34 -4.46 7.10
CA VAL A 205 -10.94 -4.88 5.82
C VAL A 205 -11.67 -6.19 6.07
N GLU A 206 -12.91 -6.26 5.65
CA GLU A 206 -13.75 -7.44 5.80
C GLU A 206 -14.32 -7.83 4.44
N ILE A 207 -14.35 -9.12 4.14
CA ILE A 207 -14.86 -9.64 2.86
C ILE A 207 -16.07 -10.51 3.14
N LEU A 208 -17.23 -10.11 2.62
CA LEU A 208 -18.46 -10.90 2.60
C LEU A 208 -18.46 -11.74 1.32
N LYS A 209 -18.27 -13.05 1.49
CA LYS A 209 -18.07 -13.95 0.36
C LYS A 209 -19.34 -14.68 -0.07
N ASP A 210 -20.32 -14.78 0.81
CA ASP A 210 -21.55 -15.50 0.57
C ASP A 210 -22.74 -14.56 0.35
N ALA A 211 -23.76 -15.07 -0.37
CA ALA A 211 -24.94 -14.29 -0.71
C ALA A 211 -25.76 -13.88 0.51
N ALA A 212 -25.76 -14.66 1.60
CA ALA A 212 -26.53 -14.36 2.79
C ALA A 212 -25.99 -13.12 3.50
N SER A 213 -24.66 -13.06 3.70
CA SER A 213 -23.99 -11.90 4.30
C SER A 213 -24.05 -10.66 3.40
N ALA A 214 -24.07 -10.84 2.09
CA ALA A 214 -24.10 -9.77 1.10
C ALA A 214 -25.50 -9.29 0.72
N ALA A 215 -26.54 -10.02 1.09
CA ALA A 215 -27.95 -9.80 0.66
C ALA A 215 -28.47 -8.39 0.89
N ILE A 216 -28.07 -7.74 2.00
CA ILE A 216 -28.51 -6.38 2.32
C ILE A 216 -28.04 -5.33 1.31
N TYR A 217 -27.00 -5.63 0.50
CA TYR A 217 -26.48 -4.73 -0.54
C TYR A 217 -27.12 -4.99 -1.91
N GLY A 218 -28.07 -5.95 -1.97
CA GLY A 218 -28.85 -6.29 -3.16
C GLY A 218 -28.02 -6.88 -4.30
N SER A 219 -28.48 -6.72 -5.53
CA SER A 219 -27.86 -7.29 -6.73
C SER A 219 -26.43 -6.81 -6.99
N ARG A 220 -26.07 -5.63 -6.52
CA ARG A 220 -24.69 -5.10 -6.65
C ARG A 220 -23.65 -5.94 -5.90
N ALA A 221 -24.08 -6.74 -4.94
CA ALA A 221 -23.22 -7.61 -4.14
C ALA A 221 -23.01 -9.01 -4.71
N ALA A 222 -23.50 -9.28 -5.91
CA ALA A 222 -23.43 -10.61 -6.55
C ALA A 222 -21.97 -11.15 -6.66
N ASN A 223 -20.99 -10.27 -6.84
CA ASN A 223 -19.57 -10.62 -6.93
C ASN A 223 -18.84 -10.54 -5.57
N GLY A 224 -19.58 -10.50 -4.45
CA GLY A 224 -19.04 -10.30 -3.11
C GLY A 224 -18.94 -8.82 -2.73
N VAL A 225 -18.66 -8.57 -1.44
CA VAL A 225 -18.55 -7.22 -0.87
C VAL A 225 -17.26 -7.10 -0.08
N ILE A 226 -16.54 -6.01 -0.26
CA ILE A 226 -15.38 -5.62 0.52
C ILE A 226 -15.79 -4.43 1.38
N LEU A 227 -15.81 -4.64 2.70
CA LEU A 227 -16.09 -3.61 3.68
C LEU A 227 -14.79 -3.04 4.21
N ILE A 228 -14.64 -1.74 4.15
CA ILE A 228 -13.52 -1.01 4.72
C ILE A 228 -14.02 -0.17 5.87
N THR A 229 -13.51 -0.46 7.06
CA THR A 229 -13.69 0.41 8.21
C THR A 229 -12.42 1.24 8.38
N THR A 230 -12.57 2.55 8.43
CA THR A 230 -11.42 3.43 8.60
C THR A 230 -11.19 3.78 10.06
N LYS A 231 -10.00 4.29 10.36
CA LYS A 231 -9.64 4.77 11.69
C LYS A 231 -10.53 5.91 12.12
N GLN A 232 -10.80 5.96 13.42
CA GLN A 232 -11.58 7.01 14.07
C GLN A 232 -10.83 7.52 15.30
N GLY A 233 -11.24 8.65 15.83
CA GLY A 233 -10.70 9.17 17.09
C GLY A 233 -11.02 8.25 18.27
N THR A 234 -10.15 8.27 19.27
CA THR A 234 -10.34 7.62 20.57
C THR A 234 -10.64 8.68 21.62
N PRO A 235 -11.39 8.36 22.71
CA PRO A 235 -11.64 9.32 23.78
C PRO A 235 -10.42 9.48 24.69
N GLU A 236 -9.30 9.88 24.11
CA GLU A 236 -8.00 9.99 24.75
C GLU A 236 -7.33 11.31 24.37
N GLN A 237 -6.22 11.61 25.04
CA GLN A 237 -5.33 12.72 24.69
C GLN A 237 -4.93 12.65 23.19
N PRO A 238 -4.69 13.79 22.53
CA PRO A 238 -4.26 13.80 21.15
C PRO A 238 -3.01 12.94 20.93
N ARG A 239 -3.11 12.02 19.98
CA ARG A 239 -1.99 11.19 19.52
C ARG A 239 -1.58 11.64 18.14
N TYR A 240 -0.32 12.04 17.99
CA TYR A 240 0.28 12.40 16.72
C TYR A 240 1.07 11.21 16.19
N LYS A 241 0.90 10.89 14.91
CA LYS A 241 1.65 9.84 14.23
C LYS A 241 2.25 10.39 12.94
N PHE A 242 3.56 10.27 12.81
CA PHE A 242 4.29 10.58 11.60
C PHE A 242 4.92 9.30 11.06
N ASN A 243 4.72 9.01 9.76
CA ASN A 243 5.35 7.92 9.07
C ASN A 243 6.07 8.48 7.86
N PHE A 244 7.32 8.06 7.70
CA PHE A 244 8.13 8.33 6.52
C PHE A 244 8.69 7.02 6.01
N TYR A 245 8.63 6.83 4.71
CA TYR A 245 9.19 5.68 4.03
C TYR A 245 9.87 6.13 2.73
N GLN A 246 11.09 5.63 2.50
CA GLN A 246 11.83 5.79 1.26
C GLN A 246 12.26 4.42 0.77
N GLY A 247 11.84 4.06 -0.44
CA GLY A 247 12.20 2.81 -1.10
C GLY A 247 12.99 3.05 -2.39
N PHE A 248 13.77 2.05 -2.78
CA PHE A 248 14.50 2.00 -4.04
C PHE A 248 14.11 0.74 -4.79
N LYS A 249 13.90 0.86 -6.09
CA LYS A 249 13.51 -0.24 -6.98
C LYS A 249 14.48 -0.30 -8.16
N TYR A 250 14.82 -1.49 -8.58
CA TYR A 250 15.65 -1.73 -9.76
C TYR A 250 15.26 -3.06 -10.40
N ALA A 251 15.56 -3.22 -11.69
CA ALA A 251 15.41 -4.49 -12.36
C ALA A 251 16.57 -5.40 -11.93
N TYR A 252 16.27 -6.47 -11.17
CA TYR A 252 17.31 -7.36 -10.66
C TYR A 252 17.74 -8.43 -11.68
N GLN A 253 16.92 -8.68 -12.70
CA GLN A 253 17.19 -9.64 -13.74
C GLN A 253 16.65 -9.14 -15.08
N LEU A 254 17.51 -9.12 -16.08
CA LEU A 254 17.16 -8.86 -17.47
C LEU A 254 17.35 -10.17 -18.24
N HIS A 255 16.71 -10.25 -19.40
CA HIS A 255 16.92 -11.39 -20.30
C HIS A 255 18.23 -11.22 -21.07
N ASP A 256 18.97 -12.30 -21.23
CA ASP A 256 20.09 -12.33 -22.17
C ASP A 256 19.51 -12.32 -23.58
N MET A 257 19.67 -11.18 -24.25
CA MET A 257 19.18 -11.00 -25.61
C MET A 257 20.31 -11.32 -26.60
N MET A 258 19.93 -12.03 -27.65
CA MET A 258 20.84 -12.31 -28.75
C MET A 258 21.21 -11.01 -29.49
N THR A 259 22.49 -10.78 -29.73
CA THR A 259 22.96 -9.70 -30.60
C THR A 259 22.75 -10.10 -32.06
N SER A 260 22.85 -9.12 -32.95
CA SER A 260 22.77 -9.42 -34.39
C SER A 260 23.96 -10.26 -34.86
N THR A 261 25.12 -10.09 -34.24
CA THR A 261 26.31 -10.92 -34.47
C THR A 261 26.07 -12.36 -34.02
N ASP A 262 25.46 -12.56 -32.83
CA ASP A 262 25.13 -13.91 -32.35
C ASP A 262 24.13 -14.60 -33.27
N TRP A 263 23.10 -13.86 -33.71
CA TRP A 263 22.13 -14.37 -34.68
C TRP A 263 22.77 -14.78 -35.99
N PHE A 264 23.66 -13.96 -36.54
CA PHE A 264 24.41 -14.29 -37.77
C PHE A 264 25.27 -15.54 -37.57
N ASN A 265 26.00 -15.64 -36.47
CA ASN A 265 26.83 -16.79 -36.14
C ASN A 265 26.02 -18.09 -36.00
N LEU A 266 24.84 -17.99 -35.36
CA LEU A 266 23.91 -19.12 -35.23
C LEU A 266 23.43 -19.61 -36.60
N MET A 267 23.06 -18.69 -37.50
CA MET A 267 22.63 -19.03 -38.84
C MET A 267 23.76 -19.65 -39.68
N GLN A 268 24.98 -19.19 -39.52
CA GLN A 268 26.14 -19.83 -40.16
C GLN A 268 26.35 -21.27 -39.69
N GLN A 269 26.17 -21.54 -38.40
CA GLN A 269 26.25 -22.91 -37.88
C GLN A 269 25.10 -23.78 -38.41
N GLU A 270 23.89 -23.25 -38.51
CA GLU A 270 22.73 -23.95 -39.06
C GLU A 270 22.99 -24.32 -40.54
N GLU A 271 23.51 -23.40 -41.35
CA GLU A 271 23.84 -23.64 -42.75
C GLU A 271 24.95 -24.71 -42.90
N ALA A 272 25.98 -24.62 -42.07
CA ALA A 272 27.10 -25.60 -42.07
C ALA A 272 26.64 -27.03 -41.73
N LEU A 273 25.55 -27.17 -40.97
CA LEU A 273 24.93 -28.45 -40.63
C LEU A 273 23.89 -28.92 -41.69
N GLY A 274 23.81 -28.24 -42.83
CA GLY A 274 22.86 -28.57 -43.90
C GLY A 274 21.44 -28.05 -43.66
N GLY A 275 21.29 -27.09 -42.74
CA GLY A 275 20.02 -26.39 -42.47
C GLY A 275 19.76 -25.24 -43.46
N ARG A 276 19.05 -24.23 -42.98
CA ARG A 276 18.67 -23.07 -43.80
C ARG A 276 19.90 -22.21 -44.14
N PRO A 277 19.97 -21.62 -45.35
CA PRO A 277 21.02 -20.70 -45.71
C PRO A 277 20.96 -19.41 -44.85
N VAL A 278 22.13 -18.81 -44.64
CA VAL A 278 22.22 -17.53 -43.92
C VAL A 278 21.41 -16.46 -44.63
N MET A 279 20.42 -15.90 -43.91
CA MET A 279 19.60 -14.81 -44.44
C MET A 279 20.44 -13.54 -44.66
N ALA A 280 20.19 -12.84 -45.77
CA ALA A 280 20.89 -11.59 -46.09
C ALA A 280 20.69 -10.54 -44.97
N GLN A 281 19.52 -10.50 -44.35
CA GLN A 281 19.21 -9.61 -43.24
C GLN A 281 20.14 -9.86 -42.02
N ALA A 282 20.43 -11.13 -41.69
CA ALA A 282 21.32 -11.45 -40.56
C ALA A 282 22.72 -10.95 -40.81
N ARG A 283 23.23 -11.12 -42.05
CA ARG A 283 24.54 -10.63 -42.48
C ARG A 283 24.63 -9.12 -42.42
N SER A 284 23.62 -8.42 -42.94
CA SER A 284 23.55 -6.96 -42.92
C SER A 284 23.45 -6.40 -41.47
N ALA A 285 22.67 -7.04 -40.63
CA ALA A 285 22.53 -6.66 -39.23
C ALA A 285 23.84 -6.82 -38.45
N ALA A 286 24.54 -7.95 -38.63
CA ALA A 286 25.82 -8.17 -37.99
C ALA A 286 26.91 -7.20 -38.49
N TYR A 287 26.88 -6.87 -39.78
CA TYR A 287 27.79 -5.85 -40.34
C TYR A 287 27.54 -4.48 -39.73
N LEU A 288 26.27 -4.02 -39.66
CA LEU A 288 25.92 -2.74 -39.04
C LEU A 288 26.31 -2.69 -37.56
N GLU A 289 26.04 -3.77 -36.81
CA GLU A 289 26.45 -3.88 -35.41
C GLU A 289 27.97 -3.79 -35.23
N SER A 290 28.73 -4.36 -36.14
CA SER A 290 30.21 -4.27 -36.13
C SER A 290 30.72 -2.83 -36.31
N LEU A 291 29.95 -1.95 -36.93
CA LEU A 291 30.35 -0.57 -37.18
C LEU A 291 30.15 0.34 -35.95
N TYR A 292 29.11 0.13 -35.16
CA TYR A 292 28.77 1.04 -34.05
C TYR A 292 28.33 0.35 -32.75
N GLY A 293 28.44 -0.97 -32.68
CA GLY A 293 28.19 -1.75 -31.49
C GLY A 293 26.72 -2.17 -31.32
N ALA A 294 26.50 -3.03 -30.33
CA ALA A 294 25.17 -3.50 -29.97
C ALA A 294 24.50 -2.57 -28.95
N THR A 295 23.23 -2.22 -29.18
CA THR A 295 22.41 -1.47 -28.24
C THR A 295 21.67 -2.42 -27.31
N ASP A 296 21.84 -2.28 -26.01
CA ASP A 296 21.03 -2.95 -24.99
C ASP A 296 19.71 -2.18 -24.79
N TRP A 297 18.73 -2.51 -25.60
CA TRP A 297 17.43 -1.84 -25.59
C TRP A 297 16.65 -2.03 -24.28
N GLN A 298 16.90 -3.13 -23.54
CA GLN A 298 16.26 -3.31 -22.23
C GLN A 298 16.70 -2.20 -21.25
N LYS A 299 18.00 -1.92 -21.19
CA LYS A 299 18.53 -0.82 -20.34
C LYS A 299 18.02 0.55 -20.79
N GLU A 300 17.85 0.75 -22.09
CA GLU A 300 17.32 2.00 -22.61
C GLU A 300 15.88 2.27 -22.17
N GLY A 301 15.08 1.23 -21.92
CA GLY A 301 13.71 1.33 -21.42
C GLY A 301 13.59 1.54 -19.91
N LEU A 302 14.66 1.30 -19.15
CA LEU A 302 14.63 1.22 -17.70
C LEU A 302 15.35 2.39 -17.03
N ASN A 303 14.88 2.72 -15.82
CA ASN A 303 15.63 3.52 -14.86
C ASN A 303 16.62 2.61 -14.12
N ASP A 304 17.86 3.05 -13.94
CA ASP A 304 18.85 2.32 -13.16
C ASP A 304 18.36 2.12 -11.71
N VAL A 305 17.81 3.17 -11.14
CA VAL A 305 17.16 3.16 -9.83
C VAL A 305 15.88 4.00 -9.91
N ALA A 306 14.76 3.42 -9.51
CA ALA A 306 13.50 4.11 -9.33
C ALA A 306 13.21 4.27 -7.83
N THR A 307 12.58 5.37 -7.45
CA THR A 307 12.35 5.70 -6.04
C THR A 307 10.87 5.66 -5.69
N MET A 308 10.59 5.33 -4.44
CA MET A 308 9.27 5.44 -3.85
C MET A 308 9.37 6.19 -2.52
N THR A 309 8.68 7.31 -2.42
CA THR A 309 8.63 8.14 -1.20
C THR A 309 7.21 8.20 -0.70
N ASN A 310 7.02 7.98 0.60
CA ASN A 310 5.72 8.12 1.26
C ASN A 310 5.89 8.89 2.56
N VAL A 311 5.11 9.96 2.71
CA VAL A 311 5.07 10.79 3.92
C VAL A 311 3.63 10.84 4.39
N GLN A 312 3.40 10.55 5.66
CA GLN A 312 2.07 10.59 6.25
C GLN A 312 2.12 11.20 7.64
N PHE A 313 1.16 12.05 7.90
CA PHE A 313 0.90 12.62 9.22
C PHE A 313 -0.56 12.33 9.60
N SER A 314 -0.78 11.97 10.86
CA SER A 314 -2.14 11.85 11.39
C SER A 314 -2.22 12.30 12.84
N VAL A 315 -3.38 12.81 13.20
CA VAL A 315 -3.75 13.16 14.58
C VAL A 315 -5.09 12.54 14.91
N SER A 316 -5.17 11.91 16.05
CA SER A 316 -6.42 11.32 16.58
C SER A 316 -6.55 11.67 18.06
N GLY A 317 -7.77 11.88 18.51
CA GLY A 317 -8.02 12.18 19.91
C GLY A 317 -9.50 12.43 20.18
N GLY A 318 -9.79 12.89 21.37
CA GLY A 318 -11.16 13.24 21.74
C GLY A 318 -11.41 13.19 23.24
N LYS A 319 -12.67 13.40 23.55
CA LYS A 319 -13.27 13.20 24.87
C LYS A 319 -14.43 12.21 24.72
N LYS A 320 -15.09 11.86 25.82
CA LYS A 320 -16.20 10.92 25.84
C LYS A 320 -17.26 11.20 24.76
N ASP A 321 -17.60 12.46 24.53
CA ASP A 321 -18.68 12.86 23.64
C ASP A 321 -18.22 13.38 22.28
N THR A 322 -16.92 13.61 22.08
CA THR A 322 -16.37 14.10 20.80
C THR A 322 -15.08 13.40 20.49
N LYS A 323 -14.99 12.79 19.30
CA LYS A 323 -13.81 12.09 18.81
C LYS A 323 -13.47 12.61 17.42
N TYR A 324 -12.19 12.77 17.13
CA TYR A 324 -11.72 13.23 15.84
C TYR A 324 -10.51 12.44 15.35
N PHE A 325 -10.43 12.34 14.05
CA PHE A 325 -9.29 11.80 13.33
C PHE A 325 -9.02 12.65 12.09
N VAL A 326 -7.79 13.09 11.90
CA VAL A 326 -7.36 13.82 10.70
C VAL A 326 -6.06 13.20 10.22
N SER A 327 -5.95 12.99 8.91
CA SER A 327 -4.71 12.52 8.28
C SER A 327 -4.45 13.24 6.96
N ALA A 328 -3.18 13.38 6.62
CA ALA A 328 -2.71 13.81 5.32
C ALA A 328 -1.52 12.93 4.91
N ALA A 329 -1.49 12.55 3.65
CA ALA A 329 -0.42 11.74 3.10
C ALA A 329 -0.04 12.21 1.70
N TYR A 330 1.25 12.13 1.40
CA TYR A 330 1.81 12.31 0.06
C TYR A 330 2.65 11.08 -0.30
N MET A 331 2.45 10.60 -1.50
CA MET A 331 3.23 9.51 -2.07
C MET A 331 3.71 9.89 -3.46
N LYS A 332 5.00 9.67 -3.71
CA LYS A 332 5.58 9.68 -5.04
C LYS A 332 6.18 8.32 -5.32
N ASP A 333 5.79 7.71 -6.43
CA ASP A 333 6.26 6.39 -6.83
C ASP A 333 6.74 6.43 -8.28
N GLN A 334 8.01 6.07 -8.51
CA GLN A 334 8.57 5.93 -9.85
C GLN A 334 8.56 4.45 -10.25
N GLY A 335 8.15 4.19 -11.48
CA GLY A 335 8.27 2.87 -12.09
C GLY A 335 9.72 2.55 -12.47
N ILE A 336 10.05 1.27 -12.56
CA ILE A 336 11.33 0.82 -13.12
C ILE A 336 11.43 1.16 -14.62
N MET A 337 10.31 1.21 -15.33
CA MET A 337 10.26 1.71 -16.71
C MET A 337 10.32 3.25 -16.70
N ARG A 338 11.10 3.83 -17.62
CA ARG A 338 11.18 5.30 -17.77
C ARG A 338 9.83 5.91 -18.11
N SER A 339 9.63 7.17 -17.78
CA SER A 339 8.37 7.93 -18.01
C SER A 339 7.14 7.30 -17.33
N ASN A 340 7.35 6.53 -16.26
CA ASN A 340 6.28 5.97 -15.45
C ASN A 340 6.39 6.50 -14.01
N THR A 341 5.47 7.40 -13.64
CA THR A 341 5.46 8.03 -12.32
C THR A 341 4.04 8.14 -11.77
N LEU A 342 3.93 8.12 -10.46
CA LEU A 342 2.69 8.34 -9.72
C LEU A 342 2.95 9.36 -8.61
N ASP A 343 2.17 10.42 -8.59
CA ASP A 343 2.03 11.34 -7.46
C ASP A 343 0.62 11.18 -6.88
N LYS A 344 0.52 11.00 -5.57
CA LYS A 344 -0.75 10.80 -4.87
C LYS A 344 -0.79 11.59 -3.58
N VAL A 345 -1.86 12.36 -3.39
CA VAL A 345 -2.16 13.10 -2.16
C VAL A 345 -3.46 12.56 -1.59
N ASN A 346 -3.48 12.24 -0.31
CA ASN A 346 -4.68 11.86 0.41
C ASN A 346 -4.88 12.80 1.58
N PHE A 347 -6.12 13.19 1.82
CA PHE A 347 -6.56 13.91 2.99
C PHE A 347 -7.80 13.23 3.58
N ARG A 348 -7.87 13.14 4.90
CA ARG A 348 -9.03 12.59 5.59
C ARG A 348 -9.31 13.35 6.86
N ALA A 349 -10.61 13.60 7.12
CA ALA A 349 -11.11 14.16 8.36
C ALA A 349 -12.36 13.41 8.80
N LYS A 350 -12.40 12.97 10.05
CA LYS A 350 -13.57 12.33 10.68
C LYS A 350 -13.82 12.96 12.03
N LEU A 351 -15.06 13.34 12.26
CA LEU A 351 -15.56 13.88 13.51
C LEU A 351 -16.82 13.12 13.91
N ASP A 352 -16.84 12.60 15.11
CA ASP A 352 -18.03 12.01 15.75
C ASP A 352 -18.27 12.76 17.05
N THR A 353 -19.45 13.36 17.22
CA THR A 353 -19.80 14.12 18.42
C THR A 353 -21.21 13.83 18.90
N ARG A 354 -21.42 13.91 20.21
CA ARG A 354 -22.74 13.87 20.84
C ARG A 354 -23.05 15.23 21.40
N PHE A 355 -24.09 15.86 20.89
CA PHE A 355 -24.59 17.13 21.43
C PHE A 355 -25.41 16.95 22.72
N SER A 356 -26.04 15.78 22.84
CA SER A 356 -26.81 15.40 24.04
C SER A 356 -26.78 13.88 24.21
N LYS A 357 -27.41 13.37 25.27
CA LYS A 357 -27.57 11.91 25.47
C LYS A 357 -28.31 11.25 24.29
N SER A 358 -29.22 11.98 23.65
CA SER A 358 -30.07 11.45 22.59
C SER A 358 -29.68 11.89 21.17
N VAL A 359 -28.76 12.86 20.99
CA VAL A 359 -28.43 13.40 19.67
C VAL A 359 -26.95 13.27 19.41
N GLY A 360 -26.60 12.48 18.39
CA GLY A 360 -25.26 12.30 17.87
C GLY A 360 -25.16 12.81 16.44
N PHE A 361 -23.99 13.33 16.08
CA PHE A 361 -23.65 13.85 14.76
C PHE A 361 -22.27 13.37 14.34
N GLY A 362 -22.11 13.06 13.09
CA GLY A 362 -20.80 12.72 12.55
C GLY A 362 -20.59 13.19 11.13
N VAL A 363 -19.34 13.52 10.85
CA VAL A 363 -18.83 13.89 9.52
C VAL A 363 -17.64 13.02 9.21
N ASN A 364 -17.61 12.48 8.01
CA ASN A 364 -16.47 11.76 7.46
C ASN A 364 -16.22 12.30 6.05
N PHE A 365 -15.04 12.83 5.82
CA PHE A 365 -14.62 13.36 4.53
C PHE A 365 -13.26 12.79 4.16
N SER A 366 -13.08 12.37 2.92
CA SER A 366 -11.79 12.03 2.34
C SER A 366 -11.66 12.61 0.95
N GLY A 367 -10.52 13.21 0.68
CA GLY A 367 -10.11 13.71 -0.63
C GLY A 367 -8.88 12.98 -1.12
N THR A 368 -8.86 12.62 -2.38
CA THR A 368 -7.71 12.01 -3.05
C THR A 368 -7.44 12.75 -4.34
N TYR A 369 -6.19 13.14 -4.53
CA TYR A 369 -5.65 13.57 -5.81
C TYR A 369 -4.58 12.58 -6.25
N LYS A 370 -4.63 12.17 -7.50
CA LYS A 370 -3.68 11.25 -8.11
C LYS A 370 -3.31 11.76 -9.48
N ARG A 371 -2.02 11.84 -9.78
CA ARG A 371 -1.48 12.08 -11.12
C ARG A 371 -0.55 10.93 -11.50
N ALA A 372 -0.85 10.27 -12.62
CA ALA A 372 -0.04 9.20 -13.15
C ALA A 372 0.47 9.57 -14.55
N GLU A 373 1.77 9.53 -14.73
CA GLU A 373 2.42 9.62 -16.05
C GLU A 373 2.76 8.19 -16.48
N ARG A 374 2.53 7.88 -17.75
CA ARG A 374 2.72 6.54 -18.30
C ARG A 374 3.41 6.60 -19.65
N PRO A 375 4.35 5.69 -19.93
CA PRO A 375 4.92 5.58 -21.25
C PRO A 375 3.81 5.17 -22.26
N ARG A 376 3.97 5.55 -23.50
CA ARG A 376 3.12 5.05 -24.58
C ARG A 376 3.49 3.63 -24.97
N ASN A 377 4.80 3.33 -24.92
CA ASN A 377 5.35 2.04 -25.28
C ASN A 377 5.13 1.01 -24.18
N ASN A 378 4.89 -0.23 -24.59
CA ASN A 378 5.04 -1.38 -23.72
C ASN A 378 6.52 -1.80 -23.66
N PHE A 379 6.93 -2.48 -22.59
CA PHE A 379 8.31 -2.92 -22.47
C PHE A 379 8.73 -3.93 -23.58
N ILE A 380 7.75 -4.66 -24.15
CA ILE A 380 7.95 -5.55 -25.28
C ILE A 380 8.49 -4.84 -26.53
N ASP A 381 8.24 -3.55 -26.69
CA ASP A 381 8.75 -2.77 -27.82
C ASP A 381 10.28 -2.69 -27.78
N PHE A 382 10.85 -2.66 -26.56
CA PHE A 382 12.31 -2.70 -26.37
C PHE A 382 12.90 -4.07 -26.70
N TYR A 383 12.24 -5.17 -26.36
CA TYR A 383 12.69 -6.52 -26.75
C TYR A 383 12.65 -6.76 -28.24
N ARG A 384 11.71 -6.13 -28.94
CA ARG A 384 11.55 -6.31 -30.39
C ARG A 384 12.48 -5.44 -31.23
N THR A 385 13.13 -4.48 -30.60
CA THR A 385 14.05 -3.58 -31.32
C THR A 385 15.40 -4.26 -31.50
N PRO A 386 15.89 -4.40 -32.75
CA PRO A 386 17.15 -5.07 -33.01
C PRO A 386 18.36 -4.35 -32.38
N SER A 387 19.31 -5.12 -31.90
CA SER A 387 20.52 -4.63 -31.21
C SER A 387 21.43 -3.77 -32.10
N PHE A 388 21.42 -3.99 -33.41
CA PHE A 388 22.20 -3.17 -34.35
C PHE A 388 21.70 -1.76 -34.57
N LEU A 389 20.52 -1.42 -34.06
CA LEU A 389 19.98 -0.05 -34.21
C LEU A 389 20.44 0.81 -33.04
N PRO A 390 21.08 1.95 -33.30
CA PRO A 390 21.49 2.89 -32.27
C PRO A 390 20.29 3.70 -31.78
N VAL A 391 20.37 4.23 -30.57
CA VAL A 391 19.32 5.10 -30.00
C VAL A 391 19.26 6.44 -30.75
N TYR A 392 20.42 6.98 -31.10
CA TYR A 392 20.59 8.30 -31.74
C TYR A 392 21.40 8.21 -33.01
N HIS A 393 21.16 9.13 -33.93
CA HIS A 393 22.03 9.31 -35.08
C HIS A 393 23.43 9.73 -34.66
N ASN A 394 24.42 9.12 -35.31
CA ASN A 394 25.85 9.41 -35.17
C ASN A 394 26.48 9.62 -36.56
N ASP A 395 27.78 9.89 -36.62
CA ASP A 395 28.48 10.14 -37.87
C ASP A 395 28.46 8.93 -38.83
N ILE A 396 28.47 7.72 -38.28
CA ILE A 396 28.42 6.47 -39.04
C ILE A 396 27.04 6.29 -39.68
N THR A 397 25.97 6.47 -38.90
CA THR A 397 24.61 6.32 -39.42
C THR A 397 24.30 7.39 -40.49
N THR A 398 24.81 8.60 -40.33
CA THR A 398 24.69 9.66 -41.34
C THR A 398 25.43 9.31 -42.60
N ALA A 399 26.65 8.77 -42.49
CA ALA A 399 27.44 8.33 -43.65
C ALA A 399 26.80 7.17 -44.41
N LEU A 400 26.23 6.19 -43.66
CA LEU A 400 25.56 5.02 -44.25
C LEU A 400 24.28 5.39 -45.01
N THR A 401 23.56 6.39 -44.56
CA THR A 401 22.33 6.82 -45.21
C THR A 401 22.56 7.71 -46.42
N GLY A 402 23.79 8.27 -46.57
CA GLY A 402 24.11 9.24 -47.61
C GLY A 402 23.36 10.55 -47.49
N TYR A 403 22.57 10.74 -46.42
CA TYR A 403 21.71 11.90 -46.21
C TYR A 403 22.23 12.80 -45.08
N SER A 404 22.70 13.97 -45.42
CA SER A 404 23.30 14.94 -44.51
C SER A 404 22.26 15.67 -43.62
N GLY A 405 20.97 15.41 -43.80
CA GLY A 405 19.89 16.12 -43.12
C GLY A 405 19.57 15.65 -41.72
N PHE A 406 20.16 14.52 -41.26
CA PHE A 406 19.94 14.04 -39.90
C PHE A 406 20.85 14.78 -38.91
N ALA A 407 20.25 15.49 -37.99
CA ALA A 407 21.01 16.13 -36.92
C ALA A 407 21.64 15.05 -36.02
N ARG A 408 22.96 15.08 -35.85
CA ARG A 408 23.68 14.24 -34.87
C ARG A 408 23.05 14.40 -33.49
N GLY A 409 22.77 13.29 -32.82
CA GLY A 409 22.11 13.26 -31.51
C GLY A 409 20.58 13.29 -31.56
N SER A 410 19.96 13.41 -32.74
CA SER A 410 18.53 13.14 -32.89
C SER A 410 18.24 11.66 -32.78
N HIS A 411 17.03 11.29 -32.37
CA HIS A 411 16.66 9.86 -32.29
C HIS A 411 16.73 9.20 -33.67
N PHE A 412 17.31 8.01 -33.69
CA PHE A 412 17.40 7.21 -34.90
C PHE A 412 16.01 6.64 -35.23
N ASN A 413 15.39 7.14 -36.28
CA ASN A 413 14.05 6.71 -36.71
C ASN A 413 14.07 6.17 -38.14
N ASN A 414 13.45 6.90 -39.08
CA ASN A 414 13.43 6.55 -40.49
C ASN A 414 14.70 7.03 -41.18
N ILE A 415 15.18 6.21 -42.09
CA ILE A 415 16.27 6.54 -42.99
C ILE A 415 15.64 6.91 -44.33
N GLU A 416 15.94 8.10 -44.86
CA GLU A 416 15.64 8.43 -46.22
C GLU A 416 16.80 7.99 -47.10
N THR A 417 16.53 7.05 -47.99
CA THR A 417 17.53 6.54 -48.95
C THR A 417 17.18 7.05 -50.34
N PRO A 418 18.19 7.50 -51.12
CA PRO A 418 17.95 7.85 -52.52
C PRO A 418 17.47 6.64 -53.31
N THR A 419 16.42 6.78 -54.08
CA THR A 419 15.89 5.72 -54.95
C THR A 419 16.70 5.50 -56.22
N GLY A 420 17.56 6.43 -56.52
CA GLY A 420 18.27 6.50 -57.80
C GLY A 420 17.50 7.22 -58.89
N GLU A 421 16.25 7.64 -58.60
CA GLU A 421 15.41 8.42 -59.52
C GLU A 421 15.47 9.90 -59.15
N VAL A 422 15.09 10.77 -60.09
CA VAL A 422 14.99 12.21 -59.91
C VAL A 422 13.59 12.67 -60.23
N ASP A 423 13.15 13.75 -59.58
CA ASP A 423 11.90 14.43 -59.92
C ASP A 423 12.02 15.23 -61.24
N GLU A 424 10.92 15.86 -61.65
CA GLU A 424 10.88 16.68 -62.88
C GLU A 424 11.85 17.86 -62.86
N GLU A 425 12.30 18.28 -61.66
CA GLU A 425 13.23 19.37 -61.44
C GLU A 425 14.69 18.88 -61.28
N GLY A 426 14.93 17.58 -61.36
CA GLY A 426 16.27 16.95 -61.28
C GLY A 426 16.76 16.68 -59.86
N ASN A 427 15.93 16.81 -58.82
CA ASN A 427 16.28 16.48 -57.45
C ASN A 427 16.17 14.97 -57.20
N PRO A 428 17.08 14.35 -56.43
CA PRO A 428 17.00 12.95 -56.09
C PRO A 428 15.73 12.62 -55.32
N LEU A 429 14.95 11.68 -55.84
CA LEU A 429 13.83 11.10 -55.09
C LEU A 429 14.37 10.24 -53.95
N THR A 430 13.76 10.35 -52.79
CA THR A 430 14.12 9.58 -51.60
C THR A 430 12.95 8.73 -51.13
N GLU A 431 13.25 7.51 -50.69
CA GLU A 431 12.30 6.64 -50.04
C GLU A 431 12.60 6.56 -48.55
N LYS A 432 11.56 6.64 -47.72
CA LYS A 432 11.68 6.45 -46.28
C LYS A 432 11.70 4.97 -45.96
N THR A 433 12.87 4.47 -45.59
CA THR A 433 13.04 3.10 -45.13
C THR A 433 13.14 3.07 -43.61
N SER A 434 12.18 2.44 -42.95
CA SER A 434 12.24 2.22 -41.51
C SER A 434 13.03 0.95 -41.22
N PRO A 435 14.15 1.00 -40.51
CA PRO A 435 14.89 -0.18 -40.09
C PRO A 435 14.20 -0.94 -38.96
N PHE A 436 13.19 -0.33 -38.34
CA PHE A 436 12.41 -0.96 -37.30
C PHE A 436 11.35 -1.89 -37.92
N SER A 437 10.89 -2.88 -37.15
CA SER A 437 9.83 -3.77 -37.59
C SER A 437 8.56 -2.96 -37.90
N SER A 438 7.68 -3.48 -38.75
CA SER A 438 6.45 -2.83 -39.21
C SER A 438 5.55 -2.29 -38.09
N ALA A 439 5.73 -2.76 -36.87
CA ALA A 439 4.93 -2.37 -35.72
C ALA A 439 5.55 -1.27 -34.83
N ASN A 440 6.88 -1.05 -34.89
CA ASN A 440 7.57 -0.26 -33.88
C ASN A 440 8.41 0.86 -34.49
N ASN A 441 8.35 2.03 -33.85
CA ASN A 441 9.35 3.09 -33.97
C ASN A 441 10.48 2.83 -32.98
N ASN A 442 11.55 3.65 -33.05
CA ASN A 442 12.53 3.72 -31.98
C ASN A 442 11.80 3.99 -30.64
N PRO A 443 11.81 3.03 -29.69
CA PRO A 443 11.02 3.17 -28.46
C PRO A 443 11.48 4.34 -27.61
N ARG A 444 12.75 4.75 -27.65
CA ARG A 444 13.24 5.95 -26.97
C ARG A 444 12.72 7.22 -27.60
N SER A 445 12.62 7.25 -28.92
CA SER A 445 12.00 8.38 -29.62
C SER A 445 10.52 8.54 -29.23
N VAL A 446 9.78 7.44 -29.24
CA VAL A 446 8.36 7.45 -28.83
C VAL A 446 8.21 7.96 -27.40
N MET A 447 9.04 7.48 -26.46
CA MET A 447 9.02 7.95 -25.07
C MET A 447 9.31 9.45 -24.95
N ALA A 448 10.34 9.94 -25.65
CA ALA A 448 10.75 11.34 -25.57
C ALA A 448 9.74 12.30 -26.22
N ASN A 449 9.02 11.82 -27.23
CA ASN A 449 8.12 12.63 -28.05
C ASN A 449 6.64 12.43 -27.74
N THR A 450 6.31 11.65 -26.71
CA THR A 450 4.95 11.43 -26.25
C THR A 450 4.81 11.85 -24.79
N MET A 451 3.77 12.59 -24.48
CA MET A 451 3.32 12.89 -23.12
C MET A 451 1.99 12.19 -22.90
N ARG A 452 1.90 11.35 -21.89
CA ARG A 452 0.65 10.67 -21.51
C ARG A 452 0.51 10.71 -20.00
N TRP A 453 -0.49 11.46 -19.52
CA TRP A 453 -0.79 11.50 -18.10
C TRP A 453 -2.28 11.44 -17.86
N SER A 454 -2.65 10.96 -16.70
CA SER A 454 -4.01 10.97 -16.18
C SER A 454 -4.02 11.57 -14.79
N GLU A 455 -5.04 12.36 -14.50
CA GLU A 455 -5.32 12.85 -13.17
C GLU A 455 -6.61 12.22 -12.64
N ASP A 456 -6.75 12.17 -11.33
CA ASP A 456 -7.93 11.62 -10.68
C ASP A 456 -8.18 12.43 -9.40
N PHE A 457 -9.24 13.22 -9.42
CA PHE A 457 -9.72 13.99 -8.28
C PHE A 457 -10.93 13.29 -7.71
N GLN A 458 -10.86 12.91 -6.45
CA GLN A 458 -11.99 12.27 -5.80
C GLN A 458 -12.26 12.87 -4.44
N GLY A 459 -13.54 13.17 -4.19
CA GLY A 459 -14.09 13.54 -2.91
C GLY A 459 -15.14 12.53 -2.48
N LEU A 460 -14.95 11.91 -1.32
CA LEU A 460 -15.92 11.05 -0.66
C LEU A 460 -16.28 11.68 0.67
N GLY A 461 -17.57 11.90 0.90
CA GLY A 461 -18.05 12.44 2.15
C GLY A 461 -19.33 11.76 2.65
N ASN A 462 -19.47 11.68 3.95
CA ASN A 462 -20.69 11.20 4.61
C ASN A 462 -20.96 12.04 5.84
N LEU A 463 -22.21 12.46 5.99
CA LEU A 463 -22.76 13.25 7.05
C LEU A 463 -23.91 12.47 7.69
N TYR A 464 -23.87 12.21 8.98
CA TYR A 464 -24.95 11.49 9.63
C TYR A 464 -25.41 12.15 10.92
N LEU A 465 -26.70 12.04 11.19
CA LEU A 465 -27.37 12.42 12.42
C LEU A 465 -28.04 11.19 13.03
N THR A 466 -27.83 10.99 14.31
CA THR A 466 -28.45 9.92 15.08
C THR A 466 -29.31 10.54 16.19
N VAL A 467 -30.56 10.12 16.30
CA VAL A 467 -31.50 10.62 17.32
C VAL A 467 -32.12 9.43 18.05
N GLU A 468 -31.93 9.34 19.35
CA GLU A 468 -32.65 8.41 20.21
C GLU A 468 -34.04 9.00 20.50
N LEU A 469 -35.05 8.47 19.82
CA LEU A 469 -36.45 8.95 19.91
C LEU A 469 -37.13 8.49 21.20
N ALA A 470 -36.81 7.28 21.66
CA ALA A 470 -37.23 6.68 22.90
C ALA A 470 -36.17 5.69 23.37
N LYS A 471 -36.25 5.19 24.60
CA LYS A 471 -35.30 4.21 25.14
C LYS A 471 -35.21 2.98 24.22
N GLY A 472 -34.04 2.78 23.61
CA GLY A 472 -33.78 1.71 22.66
C GLY A 472 -34.26 1.96 21.22
N LEU A 473 -35.01 3.05 20.93
CA LEU A 473 -35.49 3.41 19.59
C LEU A 473 -34.62 4.52 19.03
N THR A 474 -33.83 4.20 18.02
CA THR A 474 -32.85 5.11 17.40
C THR A 474 -33.19 5.33 15.93
N PHE A 475 -33.32 6.60 15.54
CA PHE A 475 -33.38 7.04 14.15
C PHE A 475 -32.00 7.53 13.72
N LYS A 476 -31.55 7.10 12.55
CA LYS A 476 -30.32 7.59 11.93
C LYS A 476 -30.60 7.99 10.48
N THR A 477 -30.22 9.21 10.12
CA THR A 477 -30.13 9.66 8.72
C THR A 477 -28.68 9.80 8.35
N SER A 478 -28.32 9.34 7.16
CA SER A 478 -26.96 9.36 6.63
C SER A 478 -27.01 9.86 5.19
N ASN A 479 -26.27 10.91 4.89
CA ASN A 479 -26.22 11.55 3.58
C ASN A 479 -24.77 11.54 3.09
N GLY A 480 -24.53 10.86 1.99
CA GLY A 480 -23.21 10.68 1.44
C GLY A 480 -23.10 11.16 0.00
N PHE A 481 -21.89 11.50 -0.39
CA PHE A 481 -21.54 11.81 -1.77
C PHE A 481 -20.21 11.17 -2.15
N ASN A 482 -20.09 10.80 -3.43
CA ASN A 482 -18.86 10.41 -4.07
C ASN A 482 -18.76 11.16 -5.40
N VAL A 483 -17.82 12.08 -5.50
CA VAL A 483 -17.56 12.84 -6.71
C VAL A 483 -16.18 12.47 -7.20
N ARG A 484 -16.08 12.08 -8.47
CA ARG A 484 -14.81 11.74 -9.11
C ARG A 484 -14.71 12.41 -10.47
N PHE A 485 -13.63 13.12 -10.69
CA PHE A 485 -13.28 13.73 -11.98
C PHE A 485 -11.92 13.18 -12.43
N SER A 486 -11.90 12.56 -13.61
CA SER A 486 -10.74 11.82 -14.11
C SER A 486 -10.38 12.27 -15.54
N PRO A 487 -9.65 13.39 -15.70
CA PRO A 487 -9.12 13.81 -16.99
C PRO A 487 -7.89 12.99 -17.37
N SER A 488 -7.73 12.73 -18.65
CA SER A 488 -6.54 12.11 -19.22
C SER A 488 -6.12 12.80 -20.50
N TYR A 489 -4.82 12.89 -20.71
CA TYR A 489 -4.20 13.59 -21.82
C TYR A 489 -3.20 12.67 -22.48
N THR A 490 -3.21 12.66 -23.80
CA THR A 490 -2.16 12.05 -24.60
C THR A 490 -1.78 13.02 -25.70
N TYR A 491 -0.50 13.33 -25.79
CA TYR A 491 0.06 14.13 -26.85
C TYR A 491 1.27 13.41 -27.44
N GLY A 492 1.35 13.34 -28.75
CA GLY A 492 2.53 12.87 -29.48
C GLY A 492 2.84 13.84 -30.61
N ASN A 493 4.09 14.27 -30.69
CA ASN A 493 4.55 15.06 -31.82
C ASN A 493 4.83 14.15 -33.04
N LYS A 494 5.15 14.72 -34.19
CA LYS A 494 5.44 13.98 -35.44
C LYS A 494 6.54 12.91 -35.27
N ASN A 495 7.50 13.09 -34.35
CA ASN A 495 8.58 12.15 -34.10
C ASN A 495 8.17 10.97 -33.23
N ALA A 496 6.95 10.98 -32.66
CA ALA A 496 6.40 9.86 -31.91
C ALA A 496 5.75 8.81 -32.82
N THR A 497 5.59 9.08 -34.11
CA THR A 497 5.00 8.17 -35.10
C THR A 497 6.08 7.66 -36.05
N LYS A 498 5.87 6.46 -36.60
CA LYS A 498 6.82 5.83 -37.52
C LYS A 498 7.02 6.63 -38.80
N ASP A 499 5.94 7.18 -39.32
CA ASP A 499 5.92 7.80 -40.64
C ASP A 499 6.02 9.33 -40.58
N GLY A 500 6.30 9.91 -39.40
CA GLY A 500 6.39 11.35 -39.23
C GLY A 500 5.06 12.07 -39.45
N GLU A 501 3.95 11.37 -39.19
CA GLU A 501 2.60 11.94 -39.29
C GLU A 501 2.43 13.16 -38.40
N ALA A 502 1.35 13.89 -38.62
CA ALA A 502 1.04 15.11 -37.86
C ALA A 502 0.97 14.85 -36.35
N SER A 503 1.35 15.83 -35.55
CA SER A 503 1.20 15.80 -34.11
C SER A 503 -0.24 15.50 -33.72
N ARG A 504 -0.44 14.65 -32.74
CA ARG A 504 -1.77 14.23 -32.27
C ARG A 504 -1.95 14.52 -30.80
N ALA A 505 -3.06 15.17 -30.45
CA ALA A 505 -3.47 15.37 -29.08
C ALA A 505 -4.84 14.72 -28.84
N THR A 506 -4.98 14.06 -27.71
CA THR A 506 -6.25 13.46 -27.26
C THR A 506 -6.50 13.88 -25.82
N TYR A 507 -7.69 14.40 -25.56
CA TYR A 507 -8.18 14.68 -24.22
C TYR A 507 -9.44 13.87 -23.99
N PHE A 508 -9.49 13.22 -22.84
CA PHE A 508 -10.66 12.48 -22.36
C PHE A 508 -10.92 12.86 -20.92
N SER A 509 -12.16 13.10 -20.55
CA SER A 509 -12.53 13.34 -19.16
C SER A 509 -13.80 12.55 -18.79
N ASN A 510 -13.85 12.12 -17.55
CA ASN A 510 -15.01 11.46 -16.97
C ASN A 510 -15.36 12.12 -15.65
N LEU A 511 -16.63 12.53 -15.49
CA LEU A 511 -17.19 13.02 -14.24
C LEU A 511 -18.21 12.00 -13.73
N TYR A 512 -18.01 11.54 -12.51
CA TYR A 512 -18.90 10.65 -11.80
C TYR A 512 -19.39 11.32 -10.53
N ILE A 513 -20.70 11.34 -10.32
CA ILE A 513 -21.34 11.87 -9.10
C ILE A 513 -22.31 10.82 -8.61
N ASP A 514 -22.17 10.44 -7.36
CA ASP A 514 -23.06 9.54 -6.65
C ASP A 514 -23.49 10.20 -5.33
N LEU A 515 -24.78 10.26 -5.12
CA LEU A 515 -25.41 10.83 -3.92
C LEU A 515 -26.26 9.74 -3.28
N LEU A 516 -26.09 9.53 -2.00
CA LEU A 516 -26.82 8.53 -1.23
C LEU A 516 -27.45 9.14 0.00
N THR A 517 -28.74 8.89 0.19
CA THR A 517 -29.46 9.21 1.42
C THR A 517 -30.06 7.94 1.99
N GLU A 518 -29.72 7.64 3.23
CA GLU A 518 -30.23 6.47 3.95
C GLU A 518 -30.85 6.89 5.27
N ASN A 519 -32.03 6.35 5.54
CA ASN A 519 -32.75 6.58 6.79
C ASN A 519 -33.03 5.23 7.43
N THR A 520 -32.61 5.04 8.66
CA THR A 520 -32.81 3.80 9.41
C THR A 520 -33.49 4.06 10.74
N LEU A 521 -34.40 3.18 11.10
CA LEU A 521 -35.04 3.15 12.42
C LEU A 521 -34.71 1.81 13.07
N SER A 522 -33.98 1.84 14.18
CA SER A 522 -33.55 0.65 14.89
C SER A 522 -34.16 0.63 16.29
N TYR A 523 -34.70 -0.53 16.68
CA TYR A 523 -35.20 -0.75 18.03
C TYR A 523 -34.43 -1.87 18.71
N HIS A 524 -33.85 -1.57 19.86
CA HIS A 524 -33.12 -2.52 20.69
C HIS A 524 -33.85 -2.80 21.98
N LEU A 525 -34.35 -4.02 22.14
CA LEU A 525 -35.07 -4.47 23.34
C LEU A 525 -34.15 -5.39 24.16
N ASN A 526 -33.80 -5.00 25.37
CA ASN A 526 -33.15 -5.88 26.32
C ASN A 526 -34.23 -6.71 27.04
N LEU A 527 -34.40 -7.94 26.60
CA LEU A 527 -35.18 -8.94 27.30
C LEU A 527 -34.31 -9.45 28.44
N GLY A 528 -34.38 -8.87 29.63
CA GLY A 528 -33.54 -9.19 30.77
C GLY A 528 -33.28 -10.71 30.91
N SER A 529 -32.04 -11.04 31.24
CA SER A 529 -31.61 -12.42 31.61
C SER A 529 -32.14 -12.76 32.99
#